data_a2418b9fa05037351b204d11599c1ecf
#
_entry.id   a2418b9fa05037351b204d11599c1ecf
#
_cell.length_a   1.000
_cell.length_b   1.000
_cell.length_c   1.000
_cell.angle_alpha   90.00
_cell.angle_beta   90.00
_cell.angle_gamma   90.00
#
_symmetry.space_group_name_H-M   'P 1'
#
loop_
_entity.id
_entity.type
_entity.pdbx_description
1 polymer ?
#
loop_
_entity_poly.entity_id
_entity_poly.type
_entity_poly.pdbx_seq_one_letter_code
_entity_poly.pdbx_strand_id
1 'polypeptide(L)'
;MTDRTEEGLQLLGRKTEYRQDYAPEVLETFENKHPENDYWVQFNCPEFTSLCPITGQPDFAEIKISYLPDHRMVESKSLKLYLFSFRNHGAFHEDCVNIIMKDLIKLMDPKYIEVTGIFLPRGGISIYPFANYGRPGTKYEEMAIRRLENKATM
;
A
#
# COMPACT_ATOMS: atom_id res chain seq x y z
N MET A 1 17.19 6.05 -21.04
CA MET A 1 16.90 4.74 -21.63
C MET A 1 16.03 3.93 -20.68
N THR A 2 14.98 3.36 -21.19
CA THR A 2 14.04 2.59 -20.38
C THR A 2 14.55 1.15 -20.22
N ASP A 3 14.62 0.68 -18.98
CA ASP A 3 14.90 -0.72 -18.72
C ASP A 3 13.72 -1.57 -19.21
N ARG A 4 13.97 -2.81 -19.57
CA ARG A 4 12.92 -3.74 -20.00
C ARG A 4 11.89 -4.01 -18.91
N THR A 5 12.27 -3.88 -17.63
CA THR A 5 11.34 -3.98 -16.52
C THR A 5 10.36 -2.82 -16.47
N GLU A 6 10.67 -1.74 -17.16
CA GLU A 6 9.83 -0.55 -17.22
C GLU A 6 8.89 -0.58 -18.43
N GLU A 7 8.91 -1.64 -19.21
CA GLU A 7 8.03 -1.79 -20.36
C GLU A 7 6.57 -1.76 -19.90
N GLY A 8 5.78 -0.86 -20.48
CA GLY A 8 4.40 -0.64 -20.07
C GLY A 8 4.21 0.42 -19.01
N LEU A 9 5.29 0.88 -18.37
CA LEU A 9 5.20 1.96 -17.39
C LEU A 9 5.16 3.31 -18.11
N GLN A 10 4.15 4.11 -17.80
CA GLN A 10 3.90 5.36 -18.53
C GLN A 10 4.33 6.60 -17.76
N LEU A 11 4.50 6.52 -16.45
CA LEU A 11 4.80 7.68 -15.61
C LEU A 11 6.29 7.94 -15.45
N LEU A 12 7.09 6.90 -15.58
CA LEU A 12 8.53 6.98 -15.35
C LEU A 12 9.19 7.87 -16.40
N GLY A 13 9.95 8.86 -15.94
CA GLY A 13 10.66 9.79 -16.82
C GLY A 13 9.80 10.91 -17.41
N ARG A 14 8.52 10.98 -17.07
CA ARG A 14 7.61 12.02 -17.53
C ARG A 14 7.39 13.09 -16.48
N LYS A 15 7.03 14.29 -16.94
CA LYS A 15 6.50 15.31 -16.07
C LYS A 15 5.20 14.78 -15.46
N THR A 16 5.07 14.92 -14.15
CA THR A 16 4.00 14.27 -13.41
C THR A 16 2.94 15.26 -12.95
N GLU A 17 1.68 14.89 -13.11
CA GLU A 17 0.55 15.57 -12.51
C GLU A 17 0.18 14.83 -11.23
N TYR A 18 0.08 15.59 -10.11
CA TYR A 18 -0.29 15.03 -8.81
C TYR A 18 -1.80 15.12 -8.62
N ARG A 19 -2.46 13.98 -8.57
CA ARG A 19 -3.88 13.88 -8.30
C ARG A 19 -4.10 13.97 -6.79
N GLN A 20 -5.06 14.80 -6.37
CA GLN A 20 -5.38 14.98 -4.94
C GLN A 20 -6.70 14.34 -4.55
N ASP A 21 -7.39 13.73 -5.51
CA ASP A 21 -8.56 12.90 -5.29
C ASP A 21 -8.17 11.45 -5.51
N TYR A 22 -8.76 10.55 -4.73
CA TYR A 22 -8.47 9.12 -4.77
C TYR A 22 -8.42 8.60 -6.20
N ALA A 23 -7.29 8.03 -6.60
CA ALA A 23 -7.02 7.66 -7.98
C ALA A 23 -6.24 6.34 -8.07
N PRO A 24 -6.89 5.19 -7.80
CA PRO A 24 -6.21 3.89 -7.89
C PRO A 24 -5.74 3.57 -9.30
N GLU A 25 -6.33 4.19 -10.32
CA GLU A 25 -5.97 3.96 -11.72
C GLU A 25 -4.58 4.46 -12.10
N VAL A 26 -3.92 5.25 -11.24
CA VAL A 26 -2.54 5.69 -11.52
C VAL A 26 -1.50 4.62 -11.24
N LEU A 27 -1.88 3.57 -10.50
CA LEU A 27 -0.97 2.48 -10.15
C LEU A 27 -0.52 1.71 -11.38
N GLU A 28 0.77 1.40 -11.45
CA GLU A 28 1.37 0.62 -12.51
C GLU A 28 2.19 -0.52 -11.93
N THR A 29 2.38 -1.57 -12.73
CA THR A 29 3.15 -2.75 -12.34
C THR A 29 4.21 -3.08 -13.36
N PHE A 30 5.19 -3.86 -12.93
CA PHE A 30 6.18 -4.47 -13.82
C PHE A 30 6.37 -5.93 -13.43
N GLU A 31 7.03 -6.67 -14.31
CA GLU A 31 7.21 -8.12 -14.11
C GLU A 31 8.20 -8.42 -12.98
N ASN A 32 7.82 -9.34 -12.09
CA ASN A 32 8.76 -9.95 -11.16
C ASN A 32 9.56 -11.04 -11.88
N LYS A 33 10.87 -10.90 -11.93
CA LYS A 33 11.75 -11.86 -12.61
C LYS A 33 12.08 -13.09 -11.76
N HIS A 34 11.65 -13.11 -10.49
CA HIS A 34 11.96 -14.18 -9.54
C HIS A 34 10.71 -14.66 -8.79
N PRO A 35 9.65 -15.07 -9.52
CA PRO A 35 8.40 -15.47 -8.86
C PRO A 35 8.53 -16.78 -8.07
N GLU A 36 9.56 -17.57 -8.35
CA GLU A 36 9.84 -18.83 -7.63
C GLU A 36 10.45 -18.60 -6.25
N ASN A 37 10.93 -17.40 -5.97
CA ASN A 37 11.48 -17.05 -4.66
C ASN A 37 10.46 -16.34 -3.81
N ASP A 38 10.44 -16.68 -2.53
CA ASP A 38 9.75 -15.84 -1.55
C ASP A 38 10.73 -14.81 -1.02
N TYR A 39 10.44 -13.55 -1.25
CA TYR A 39 11.23 -12.46 -0.70
C TYR A 39 10.34 -11.26 -0.40
N TRP A 40 10.75 -10.48 0.56
CA TRP A 40 10.00 -9.30 0.95
C TRP A 40 10.35 -8.09 0.11
N VAL A 41 9.33 -7.34 -0.27
CA VAL A 41 9.46 -5.96 -0.73
C VAL A 41 8.74 -5.09 0.29
N GLN A 42 9.43 -4.09 0.82
CA GLN A 42 8.86 -3.21 1.85
C GLN A 42 8.97 -1.76 1.42
N PHE A 43 7.85 -1.04 1.54
CA PHE A 43 7.82 0.40 1.35
C PHE A 43 7.52 1.07 2.69
N ASN A 44 8.32 2.09 3.01
CA ASN A 44 8.04 3.00 4.12
C ASN A 44 7.64 4.34 3.53
N CYS A 45 6.42 4.78 3.82
CA CYS A 45 5.85 5.98 3.21
C CYS A 45 5.47 6.97 4.32
N PRO A 46 6.44 7.81 4.77
CA PRO A 46 6.26 8.63 5.98
C PRO A 46 5.46 9.92 5.76
N GLU A 47 5.07 10.22 4.53
CA GLU A 47 4.42 11.49 4.21
C GLU A 47 2.95 11.34 3.81
N PHE A 48 2.31 10.27 4.24
CA PHE A 48 0.93 10.01 3.89
C PHE A 48 0.00 11.01 4.61
N THR A 49 -1.00 11.50 3.88
CA THR A 49 -2.03 12.35 4.45
C THR A 49 -3.39 12.05 3.81
N SER A 50 -4.44 12.17 4.63
CA SER A 50 -5.83 12.05 4.21
C SER A 50 -6.65 13.04 5.00
N LEU A 51 -7.97 13.07 4.80
CA LEU A 51 -8.86 13.94 5.56
C LEU A 51 -9.75 13.12 6.49
N CYS A 52 -10.01 13.67 7.67
CA CYS A 52 -11.05 13.12 8.53
C CYS A 52 -12.40 13.32 7.85
N PRO A 53 -13.22 12.26 7.66
CA PRO A 53 -14.48 12.38 6.95
C PRO A 53 -15.53 13.18 7.73
N ILE A 54 -15.33 13.40 9.03
CA ILE A 54 -16.25 14.14 9.88
C ILE A 54 -15.88 15.61 9.97
N THR A 55 -14.60 15.92 10.24
CA THR A 55 -14.15 17.30 10.50
C THR A 55 -13.46 17.95 9.30
N GLY A 56 -13.02 17.16 8.31
CA GLY A 56 -12.24 17.67 7.19
C GLY A 56 -10.81 18.04 7.55
N GLN A 57 -10.37 17.76 8.78
CA GLN A 57 -8.99 18.04 9.18
C GLN A 57 -8.04 17.03 8.54
N PRO A 58 -6.82 17.47 8.18
CA PRO A 58 -5.84 16.52 7.63
C PRO A 58 -5.32 15.58 8.71
N ASP A 59 -5.19 14.32 8.35
CA ASP A 59 -4.52 13.29 9.13
C ASP A 59 -3.20 12.97 8.46
N PHE A 60 -2.17 12.69 9.27
CA PHE A 60 -0.83 12.37 8.78
C PHE A 60 -0.40 11.03 9.33
N ALA A 61 0.31 10.26 8.50
CA ALA A 61 0.75 8.94 8.89
C ALA A 61 2.00 8.50 8.16
N GLU A 62 2.69 7.53 8.76
CA GLU A 62 3.60 6.67 8.01
C GLU A 62 2.82 5.42 7.60
N ILE A 63 2.84 5.10 6.32
CA ILE A 63 2.26 3.87 5.79
C ILE A 63 3.41 2.90 5.50
N LYS A 64 3.33 1.72 6.08
CA LYS A 64 4.29 0.64 5.81
C LYS A 64 3.58 -0.46 5.04
N ILE A 65 4.15 -0.82 3.90
CA ILE A 65 3.60 -1.86 3.03
C ILE A 65 4.69 -2.92 2.88
N SER A 66 4.36 -4.16 3.19
CA SER A 66 5.29 -5.28 3.02
C SER A 66 4.57 -6.38 2.26
N TYR A 67 5.20 -6.93 1.22
CA TYR A 67 4.54 -7.99 0.46
C TYR A 67 5.55 -8.98 -0.11
N LEU A 68 5.04 -10.18 -0.41
CA LEU A 68 5.76 -11.20 -1.15
C LEU A 68 5.20 -11.21 -2.57
N PRO A 69 5.95 -10.73 -3.56
CA PRO A 69 5.43 -10.64 -4.92
C PRO A 69 5.30 -12.02 -5.58
N ASP A 70 4.29 -12.15 -6.43
CA ASP A 70 4.17 -13.25 -7.36
C ASP A 70 4.66 -12.76 -8.73
N HIS A 71 3.79 -12.65 -9.71
CA HIS A 71 4.20 -12.30 -11.09
C HIS A 71 4.38 -10.81 -11.32
N ARG A 72 3.67 -9.96 -10.56
CA ARG A 72 3.69 -8.51 -10.78
C ARG A 72 4.14 -7.77 -9.52
N MET A 73 4.85 -6.68 -9.73
CA MET A 73 5.34 -5.81 -8.66
C MET A 73 4.85 -4.39 -8.91
N VAL A 74 4.49 -3.67 -7.84
CA VAL A 74 4.06 -2.28 -7.98
C VAL A 74 5.25 -1.38 -8.25
N GLU A 75 5.09 -0.46 -9.19
CA GLU A 75 6.12 0.52 -9.53
C GLU A 75 6.07 1.67 -8.52
N SER A 76 7.23 2.07 -7.99
CA SER A 76 7.31 2.96 -6.83
C SER A 76 6.85 4.39 -7.09
N LYS A 77 7.09 4.93 -8.29
CA LYS A 77 6.61 6.27 -8.63
C LYS A 77 5.09 6.31 -8.70
N SER A 78 4.48 5.30 -9.30
CA SER A 78 3.02 5.21 -9.36
C SER A 78 2.42 5.03 -7.97
N LEU A 79 3.09 4.26 -7.10
CA LEU A 79 2.67 4.11 -5.71
C LEU A 79 2.69 5.45 -4.99
N LYS A 80 3.74 6.25 -5.19
CA LYS A 80 3.83 7.59 -4.61
C LYS A 80 2.65 8.46 -5.03
N LEU A 81 2.32 8.44 -6.32
CA LEU A 81 1.20 9.23 -6.86
C LEU A 81 -0.14 8.73 -6.32
N TYR A 82 -0.28 7.42 -6.21
CA TYR A 82 -1.47 6.81 -5.65
C TYR A 82 -1.69 7.24 -4.20
N LEU A 83 -0.65 7.15 -3.37
CA LEU A 83 -0.74 7.55 -1.96
C LEU A 83 -1.02 9.05 -1.85
N PHE A 84 -0.41 9.87 -2.70
CA PHE A 84 -0.67 11.30 -2.72
C PHE A 84 -2.14 11.61 -3.04
N SER A 85 -2.79 10.76 -3.83
CA SER A 85 -4.20 10.95 -4.22
C SER A 85 -5.17 10.88 -3.04
N PHE A 86 -4.73 10.39 -1.88
CA PHE A 86 -5.54 10.38 -0.66
C PHE A 86 -5.61 11.75 0.03
N ARG A 87 -4.82 12.71 -0.40
CA ARG A 87 -4.65 13.99 0.32
C ARG A 87 -5.97 14.67 0.64
N ASN A 88 -6.91 14.67 -0.28
CA ASN A 88 -8.24 15.26 -0.08
C ASN A 88 -9.34 14.21 0.07
N HIS A 89 -8.96 12.94 0.26
CA HIS A 89 -9.91 11.85 0.40
C HIS A 89 -10.32 11.69 1.86
N GLY A 90 -11.62 11.79 2.13
CA GLY A 90 -12.17 11.60 3.47
C GLY A 90 -12.32 10.14 3.81
N ALA A 91 -11.44 9.61 4.66
CA ALA A 91 -11.49 8.23 5.10
C ALA A 91 -10.95 8.12 6.52
N PHE A 92 -11.56 7.24 7.33
CA PHE A 92 -11.03 6.92 8.63
C PHE A 92 -9.69 6.18 8.49
N HIS A 93 -8.87 6.23 9.56
CA HIS A 93 -7.55 5.60 9.58
C HIS A 93 -7.61 4.11 9.21
N GLU A 94 -8.58 3.41 9.79
CA GLU A 94 -8.79 1.98 9.53
C GLU A 94 -9.17 1.70 8.09
N ASP A 95 -9.96 2.58 7.48
CA ASP A 95 -10.34 2.45 6.08
C ASP A 95 -9.15 2.67 5.16
N CYS A 96 -8.29 3.64 5.46
CA CYS A 96 -7.12 3.93 4.63
C CYS A 96 -6.26 2.70 4.40
N VAL A 97 -5.88 1.98 5.48
CA VAL A 97 -5.01 0.81 5.33
C VAL A 97 -5.70 -0.32 4.57
N ASN A 98 -7.01 -0.50 4.78
CA ASN A 98 -7.76 -1.53 4.09
C ASN A 98 -7.93 -1.21 2.60
N ILE A 99 -8.20 0.04 2.26
CA ILE A 99 -8.31 0.47 0.87
C ILE A 99 -6.98 0.27 0.14
N ILE A 100 -5.88 0.70 0.75
CA ILE A 100 -4.55 0.54 0.17
C ILE A 100 -4.24 -0.93 -0.08
N MET A 101 -4.50 -1.78 0.93
CA MET A 101 -4.25 -3.21 0.80
C MET A 101 -5.08 -3.83 -0.33
N LYS A 102 -6.38 -3.53 -0.36
CA LYS A 102 -7.27 -4.11 -1.37
C LYS A 102 -6.92 -3.66 -2.79
N ASP A 103 -6.54 -2.38 -2.95
CA ASP A 103 -6.11 -1.88 -4.26
C ASP A 103 -4.84 -2.60 -4.74
N LEU A 104 -3.89 -2.82 -3.83
CA LEU A 104 -2.65 -3.50 -4.18
C LEU A 104 -2.85 -5.00 -4.44
N ILE A 105 -3.78 -5.65 -3.71
CA ILE A 105 -4.16 -7.04 -4.02
C ILE A 105 -4.73 -7.13 -5.43
N LYS A 106 -5.66 -6.26 -5.76
CA LYS A 106 -6.29 -6.24 -7.09
C LYS A 106 -5.26 -5.96 -8.19
N LEU A 107 -4.30 -5.08 -7.90
CA LEU A 107 -3.27 -4.69 -8.85
C LEU A 107 -2.29 -5.82 -9.14
N MET A 108 -1.77 -6.47 -8.09
CA MET A 108 -0.61 -7.36 -8.18
C MET A 108 -0.93 -8.84 -8.02
N ASP A 109 -2.03 -9.20 -7.37
CA ASP A 109 -2.29 -10.57 -6.91
C ASP A 109 -1.07 -11.16 -6.17
N PRO A 110 -0.65 -10.53 -5.07
CA PRO A 110 0.57 -10.97 -4.35
C PRO A 110 0.32 -12.27 -3.60
N LYS A 111 1.40 -12.96 -3.26
CA LYS A 111 1.33 -14.16 -2.42
C LYS A 111 0.87 -13.78 -1.00
N TYR A 112 1.40 -12.67 -0.49
CA TYR A 112 1.10 -12.13 0.82
C TYR A 112 1.27 -10.62 0.79
N ILE A 113 0.48 -9.90 1.56
CA ILE A 113 0.65 -8.46 1.76
C ILE A 113 0.14 -8.05 3.13
N GLU A 114 0.83 -7.07 3.72
CA GLU A 114 0.37 -6.41 4.93
C GLU A 114 0.57 -4.90 4.79
N VAL A 115 -0.35 -4.15 5.39
CA VAL A 115 -0.30 -2.69 5.41
C VAL A 115 -0.51 -2.23 6.85
N THR A 116 0.40 -1.39 7.34
CA THR A 116 0.32 -0.78 8.66
C THR A 116 0.24 0.73 8.51
N GLY A 117 -0.68 1.35 9.21
CA GLY A 117 -0.72 2.81 9.34
C GLY A 117 -0.24 3.22 10.71
N ILE A 118 0.69 4.17 10.75
CA ILE A 118 1.18 4.77 12.00
C ILE A 118 0.74 6.23 11.95
N PHE A 119 -0.47 6.49 12.46
CA PHE A 119 -1.07 7.81 12.39
C PHE A 119 -0.62 8.68 13.55
N LEU A 120 -0.36 9.95 13.28
CA LEU A 120 -0.02 10.91 14.32
C LEU A 120 -1.19 11.08 15.28
N PRO A 121 -0.91 11.32 16.58
CA PRO A 121 -1.98 11.40 17.56
C PRO A 121 -2.87 12.61 17.35
N ARG A 122 -4.15 12.44 17.64
CA ARG A 122 -5.14 13.48 17.69
C ARG A 122 -5.88 13.37 19.01
N GLY A 123 -5.93 14.48 19.75
CA GLY A 123 -6.52 14.46 21.10
C GLY A 123 -5.79 13.51 22.04
N GLY A 124 -4.49 13.28 21.81
CA GLY A 124 -3.68 12.39 22.64
C GLY A 124 -3.81 10.91 22.28
N ILE A 125 -4.55 10.56 21.21
CA ILE A 125 -4.76 9.15 20.83
C ILE A 125 -4.09 8.90 19.48
N SER A 126 -3.18 7.92 19.47
CA SER A 126 -2.58 7.38 18.25
C SER A 126 -3.32 6.12 17.83
N ILE A 127 -3.55 5.96 16.53
CA ILE A 127 -4.25 4.80 15.99
C ILE A 127 -3.32 4.11 14.99
N TYR A 128 -3.08 2.81 15.20
CA TYR A 128 -2.17 2.03 14.37
C TYR A 128 -2.90 0.82 13.75
N PRO A 129 -3.69 1.03 12.71
CA PRO A 129 -4.39 -0.08 12.07
C PRO A 129 -3.41 -0.97 11.30
N PHE A 130 -3.68 -2.26 11.30
CA PHE A 130 -2.91 -3.27 10.60
C PHE A 130 -3.86 -4.18 9.85
N ALA A 131 -3.65 -4.35 8.56
CA ALA A 131 -4.42 -5.26 7.73
C ALA A 131 -3.46 -6.18 6.97
N ASN A 132 -3.83 -7.44 6.79
CA ASN A 132 -3.01 -8.34 6.01
C ASN A 132 -3.86 -9.34 5.22
N TYR A 133 -3.20 -10.01 4.28
CA TYR A 133 -3.83 -10.97 3.38
C TYR A 133 -2.77 -11.97 2.92
N GLY A 134 -3.12 -13.25 2.99
CA GLY A 134 -2.35 -14.31 2.36
C GLY A 134 -3.24 -15.04 1.37
N ARG A 135 -2.69 -15.42 0.21
CA ARG A 135 -3.48 -16.06 -0.85
C ARG A 135 -4.22 -17.28 -0.29
N PRO A 136 -5.57 -17.33 -0.44
CA PRO A 136 -6.37 -18.43 0.10
C PRO A 136 -5.93 -19.80 -0.43
N GLY A 137 -5.96 -20.80 0.44
CA GLY A 137 -5.61 -22.18 0.09
C GLY A 137 -4.12 -22.44 -0.05
N THR A 138 -3.28 -21.52 0.41
CA THR A 138 -1.82 -21.66 0.33
C THR A 138 -1.17 -21.48 1.70
N LYS A 139 0.13 -21.79 1.77
CA LYS A 139 0.90 -21.54 3.00
C LYS A 139 0.93 -20.06 3.40
N TYR A 140 0.66 -19.15 2.47
CA TYR A 140 0.65 -17.73 2.75
C TYR A 140 -0.59 -17.31 3.54
N GLU A 141 -1.70 -18.02 3.38
CA GLU A 141 -2.89 -17.82 4.21
C GLU A 141 -2.59 -18.15 5.67
N GLU A 142 -1.91 -19.26 5.92
CA GLU A 142 -1.48 -19.66 7.27
C GLU A 142 -0.52 -18.62 7.86
N MET A 143 0.40 -18.11 7.04
CA MET A 143 1.31 -17.06 7.47
C MET A 143 0.54 -15.79 7.87
N ALA A 144 -0.49 -15.43 7.12
CA ALA A 144 -1.32 -14.27 7.42
C ALA A 144 -2.03 -14.42 8.77
N ILE A 145 -2.55 -15.60 9.06
CA ILE A 145 -3.20 -15.90 10.34
C ILE A 145 -2.20 -15.73 11.48
N ARG A 146 -1.02 -16.32 11.37
CA ARG A 146 0.03 -16.22 12.39
C ARG A 146 0.48 -14.77 12.62
N ARG A 147 0.65 -14.01 11.53
CA ARG A 147 1.04 -12.60 11.63
C ARG A 147 -0.02 -11.79 12.34
N LEU A 148 -1.28 -12.03 12.04
CA LEU A 148 -2.39 -11.32 12.68
C LEU A 148 -2.47 -11.63 14.18
N GLU A 149 -2.33 -12.90 14.54
CA GLU A 149 -2.35 -13.31 15.95
C GLU A 149 -1.19 -12.71 16.74
N ASN A 150 0.01 -12.73 16.18
CA ASN A 150 1.19 -12.20 16.85
C ASN A 150 1.16 -10.68 16.96
N LYS A 151 0.58 -10.00 15.99
CA LYS A 151 0.50 -8.53 15.98
C LYS A 151 -0.35 -8.01 17.12
N ALA A 152 -1.37 -8.74 17.50
CA ALA A 152 -2.31 -8.31 18.54
C ALA A 152 -1.68 -8.22 19.93
N THR A 153 -0.50 -8.80 20.13
CA THR A 153 0.18 -8.81 21.43
C THR A 153 1.21 -7.71 21.62
N MET A 154 1.28 -6.79 20.71
CA MET A 154 2.23 -5.67 20.79
C MET A 154 1.88 -4.68 21.89
#